data_9ccc799e8e62f7597f68dd1aa8bdaa75
#
_entry.id   9ccc799e8e62f7597f68dd1aa8bdaa75
#
_cell.length_a   1.000
_cell.length_b   1.000
_cell.length_c   1.000
_cell.angle_alpha   90.00
_cell.angle_beta   90.00
_cell.angle_gamma   90.00
#
_symmetry.space_group_name_H-M   'P 1'
#
loop_
_entity.id
_entity.type
_entity.pdbx_description
1 polymer ?
#
loop_
_entity_poly.entity_id
_entity_poly.type
_entity_poly.pdbx_seq_one_letter_code
_entity_poly.pdbx_strand_id
1 'polypeptide(L)'
;NDADGLVSGACHSTANTLRPALQILKTAPSTKLVSAFFVMVVPNCEYGENGVFVFGDSGLVENPSAEELAEIAKSSSKSFETLVGKPSKVAMLSYSTYGSAHSELTEKVINATKLLKEQMPNLVCDGELQLDAAIIPEVASSKAPNSPVAGKANTLIFPDLNAGNIGYKLVQRLAKAEAYGPLCQGVAKPVNDLSRGCSSEDIVGVVAITCVQAQNGI
;
A
#
# COMPACT_ATOMS: atom_id res chain seq x y z
N ASN A 1 5.11 22.16 -19.20
CA ASN A 1 5.97 21.11 -18.60
C ASN A 1 7.16 21.75 -17.86
N ASP A 2 6.85 22.46 -16.78
CA ASP A 2 7.88 23.16 -15.99
C ASP A 2 8.32 22.33 -14.78
N ALA A 3 7.56 21.26 -14.47
CA ALA A 3 7.87 20.30 -13.41
C ALA A 3 7.32 18.91 -13.75
N ASP A 4 8.00 17.87 -13.26
CA ASP A 4 7.65 16.47 -13.48
C ASP A 4 6.91 15.84 -12.30
N GLY A 5 7.00 16.42 -11.11
CA GLY A 5 6.33 15.99 -9.91
C GLY A 5 6.23 17.10 -8.85
N LEU A 6 5.45 16.85 -7.80
CA LEU A 6 5.22 17.77 -6.69
C LEU A 6 5.37 17.03 -5.36
N VAL A 7 6.13 17.61 -4.44
CA VAL A 7 6.14 17.24 -3.02
C VAL A 7 5.68 18.44 -2.22
N SER A 8 4.67 18.27 -1.39
CA SER A 8 4.08 19.35 -0.57
C SER A 8 3.50 18.76 0.72
N GLY A 9 2.92 19.59 1.58
CA GLY A 9 2.35 19.15 2.86
C GLY A 9 3.12 19.69 4.05
N ALA A 10 3.46 18.83 5.01
CA ALA A 10 4.16 19.14 6.27
C ALA A 10 3.42 20.11 7.22
N CYS A 11 2.73 21.13 6.70
CA CYS A 11 1.98 22.12 7.49
C CYS A 11 0.47 22.05 7.28
N HIS A 12 0.00 21.27 6.31
CA HIS A 12 -1.41 21.18 5.91
C HIS A 12 -1.95 19.75 6.03
N SER A 13 -3.27 19.59 5.94
CA SER A 13 -3.87 18.27 5.85
C SER A 13 -3.66 17.66 4.46
N THR A 14 -3.56 16.33 4.38
CA THR A 14 -3.48 15.58 3.13
C THR A 14 -4.57 16.01 2.13
N ALA A 15 -5.80 16.25 2.60
CA ALA A 15 -6.89 16.71 1.75
C ALA A 15 -6.61 18.07 1.10
N ASN A 16 -5.95 19.00 1.80
CA ASN A 16 -5.60 20.31 1.25
C ASN A 16 -4.47 20.24 0.23
N THR A 17 -3.53 19.31 0.41
CA THR A 17 -2.44 19.06 -0.52
C THR A 17 -2.93 18.37 -1.79
N LEU A 18 -3.78 17.36 -1.66
CA LEU A 18 -4.20 16.52 -2.80
C LEU A 18 -5.37 17.09 -3.59
N ARG A 19 -6.25 17.89 -2.99
CA ARG A 19 -7.42 18.46 -3.69
C ARG A 19 -7.04 19.22 -4.96
N PRO A 20 -6.07 20.16 -4.98
CA PRO A 20 -5.65 20.83 -6.21
C PRO A 20 -5.08 19.85 -7.25
N ALA A 21 -4.29 18.88 -6.81
CA ALA A 21 -3.74 17.87 -7.71
C ALA A 21 -4.85 17.06 -8.41
N LEU A 22 -5.85 16.60 -7.66
CA LEU A 22 -6.98 15.85 -8.21
C LEU A 22 -7.83 16.69 -9.18
N GLN A 23 -8.03 17.97 -8.87
CA GLN A 23 -8.80 18.88 -9.73
C GLN A 23 -8.08 19.21 -11.04
N ILE A 24 -6.77 19.39 -11.01
CA ILE A 24 -5.96 19.84 -12.14
C ILE A 24 -5.39 18.67 -12.94
N LEU A 25 -4.70 17.75 -12.27
CA LEU A 25 -4.00 16.63 -12.89
C LEU A 25 -4.93 15.45 -13.20
N LYS A 26 -5.96 15.25 -12.37
CA LYS A 26 -6.91 14.13 -12.44
C LYS A 26 -6.24 12.76 -12.18
N THR A 27 -7.02 11.69 -12.35
CA THR A 27 -6.53 10.31 -12.25
C THR A 27 -5.73 9.91 -13.49
N ALA A 28 -4.83 8.97 -13.32
CA ALA A 28 -4.15 8.31 -14.44
C ALA A 28 -5.17 7.59 -15.34
N PRO A 29 -4.94 7.52 -16.68
CA PRO A 29 -5.93 6.99 -17.63
C PRO A 29 -6.47 5.60 -17.35
N SER A 30 -5.68 4.75 -16.69
CA SER A 30 -6.05 3.35 -16.37
C SER A 30 -6.51 3.16 -14.91
N THR A 31 -6.67 4.24 -14.14
CA THR A 31 -6.93 4.18 -12.70
C THR A 31 -8.27 4.82 -12.36
N LYS A 32 -9.08 4.11 -11.60
CA LYS A 32 -10.41 4.55 -11.17
C LYS A 32 -10.39 5.26 -9.81
N LEU A 33 -9.34 5.07 -9.04
CA LEU A 33 -9.24 5.54 -7.66
C LEU A 33 -7.84 6.09 -7.38
N VAL A 34 -7.76 7.24 -6.73
CA VAL A 34 -6.52 7.72 -6.12
C VAL A 34 -6.46 7.19 -4.69
N SER A 35 -5.35 6.58 -4.34
CA SER A 35 -5.08 6.04 -3.01
C SER A 35 -3.69 6.43 -2.53
N ALA A 36 -3.36 6.12 -1.28
CA ALA A 36 -2.07 6.45 -0.73
C ALA A 36 -1.43 5.22 -0.06
N PHE A 37 -0.13 5.10 -0.20
CA PHE A 37 0.62 4.00 0.41
C PHE A 37 1.84 4.53 1.15
N PHE A 38 2.44 3.66 1.95
CA PHE A 38 3.75 3.89 2.56
C PHE A 38 4.74 2.83 2.10
N VAL A 39 5.96 3.25 1.81
CA VAL A 39 7.11 2.33 1.76
C VAL A 39 7.65 2.25 3.18
N MET A 40 7.59 1.05 3.75
CA MET A 40 8.11 0.76 5.09
C MET A 40 9.45 0.07 4.95
N VAL A 41 10.46 0.55 5.68
CA VAL A 41 11.77 -0.10 5.77
C VAL A 41 12.02 -0.47 7.23
N VAL A 42 11.85 -1.75 7.55
CA VAL A 42 11.96 -2.28 8.91
C VAL A 42 13.40 -2.78 9.12
N PRO A 43 14.15 -2.20 10.07
CA PRO A 43 15.54 -2.61 10.30
C PRO A 43 15.60 -4.02 10.91
N ASN A 44 16.61 -4.79 10.50
CA ASN A 44 16.88 -6.15 10.99
C ASN A 44 15.68 -7.11 10.84
N CYS A 45 14.89 -6.94 9.79
CA CYS A 45 13.70 -7.74 9.49
C CYS A 45 13.96 -8.63 8.28
N GLU A 46 13.72 -9.92 8.42
CA GLU A 46 13.88 -10.93 7.36
C GLU A 46 12.62 -11.07 6.49
N TYR A 47 11.47 -10.57 6.94
CA TYR A 47 10.20 -10.67 6.22
C TYR A 47 10.10 -9.65 5.08
N GLY A 48 9.14 -9.89 4.19
CA GLY A 48 8.94 -9.04 3.01
C GLY A 48 10.10 -9.15 2.02
N GLU A 49 10.61 -8.02 1.56
CA GLU A 49 11.84 -7.97 0.78
C GLU A 49 12.97 -7.44 1.67
N ASN A 50 13.47 -8.29 2.56
CA ASN A 50 14.47 -7.94 3.58
C ASN A 50 14.06 -6.71 4.42
N GLY A 51 12.84 -6.71 4.94
CA GLY A 51 12.28 -5.62 5.74
C GLY A 51 11.60 -4.51 4.93
N VAL A 52 11.64 -4.57 3.59
CA VAL A 52 10.96 -3.59 2.75
C VAL A 52 9.55 -4.08 2.40
N PHE A 53 8.57 -3.19 2.63
CA PHE A 53 7.16 -3.45 2.36
C PHE A 53 6.48 -2.23 1.72
N VAL A 54 5.39 -2.47 0.99
CA VAL A 54 4.37 -1.47 0.69
C VAL A 54 3.13 -1.73 1.54
N PHE A 55 2.64 -0.69 2.24
CA PHE A 55 1.41 -0.69 3.03
C PHE A 55 0.36 0.18 2.33
N GLY A 56 -0.70 -0.39 1.80
CA GLY A 56 -1.78 0.30 1.09
C GLY A 56 -3.18 -0.12 1.60
N ASP A 57 -4.24 0.74 1.61
CA ASP A 57 -4.11 2.18 1.80
C ASP A 57 -3.91 2.50 3.28
N SER A 58 -3.03 3.40 3.57
CA SER A 58 -2.75 3.79 4.95
C SER A 58 -2.79 5.31 5.15
N GLY A 59 -3.28 6.06 4.15
CA GLY A 59 -3.21 7.51 4.18
C GLY A 59 -4.39 8.31 3.63
N LEU A 60 -5.31 7.73 2.84
CA LEU A 60 -6.29 8.50 2.09
C LEU A 60 -7.72 7.93 2.10
N VAL A 61 -7.91 6.68 1.71
CA VAL A 61 -9.25 6.09 1.53
C VAL A 61 -9.75 5.51 2.84
N GLU A 62 -10.79 6.12 3.41
CA GLU A 62 -11.23 5.79 4.78
C GLU A 62 -11.80 4.37 4.89
N ASN A 63 -12.76 4.04 4.05
CA ASN A 63 -13.42 2.72 4.05
C ASN A 63 -13.73 2.29 2.61
N PRO A 64 -12.75 1.69 1.92
CA PRO A 64 -12.92 1.28 0.53
C PRO A 64 -13.96 0.18 0.40
N SER A 65 -14.72 0.20 -0.71
CA SER A 65 -15.52 -0.95 -1.15
C SER A 65 -14.62 -2.12 -1.59
N ALA A 66 -15.19 -3.27 -1.92
CA ALA A 66 -14.43 -4.40 -2.43
C ALA A 66 -13.73 -4.06 -3.76
N GLU A 67 -14.39 -3.32 -4.65
CA GLU A 67 -13.86 -2.85 -5.93
C GLU A 67 -12.71 -1.85 -5.73
N GLU A 68 -12.91 -0.90 -4.82
CA GLU A 68 -11.88 0.08 -4.48
C GLU A 68 -10.67 -0.57 -3.83
N LEU A 69 -10.88 -1.57 -2.96
CA LEU A 69 -9.79 -2.30 -2.32
C LEU A 69 -8.98 -3.12 -3.34
N ALA A 70 -9.63 -3.70 -4.35
CA ALA A 70 -8.95 -4.36 -5.46
C ALA A 70 -8.10 -3.37 -6.30
N GLU A 71 -8.63 -2.16 -6.57
CA GLU A 71 -7.86 -1.12 -7.27
C GLU A 71 -6.67 -0.60 -6.44
N ILE A 72 -6.83 -0.46 -5.11
CA ILE A 72 -5.73 -0.14 -4.20
C ILE A 72 -4.63 -1.21 -4.29
N ALA A 73 -5.01 -2.49 -4.24
CA ALA A 73 -4.08 -3.60 -4.33
C ALA A 73 -3.30 -3.62 -5.64
N LYS A 74 -3.99 -3.43 -6.76
CA LYS A 74 -3.41 -3.32 -8.10
C LYS A 74 -2.39 -2.18 -8.20
N SER A 75 -2.76 -0.99 -7.73
CA SER A 75 -1.88 0.18 -7.74
C SER A 75 -0.67 -0.01 -6.83
N SER A 76 -0.87 -0.56 -5.62
CA SER A 76 0.18 -0.83 -4.64
C SER A 76 1.18 -1.88 -5.13
N SER A 77 0.71 -2.90 -5.85
CA SER A 77 1.57 -3.89 -6.50
C SER A 77 2.50 -3.23 -7.51
N LYS A 78 1.97 -2.39 -8.40
CA LYS A 78 2.76 -1.64 -9.39
C LYS A 78 3.76 -0.71 -8.71
N SER A 79 3.33 -0.01 -7.65
CA SER A 79 4.20 0.88 -6.87
C SER A 79 5.36 0.11 -6.24
N PHE A 80 5.10 -1.07 -5.65
CA PHE A 80 6.15 -1.93 -5.10
C PHE A 80 7.16 -2.34 -6.18
N GLU A 81 6.68 -2.86 -7.31
CA GLU A 81 7.56 -3.32 -8.40
C GLU A 81 8.43 -2.19 -8.97
N THR A 82 7.86 -1.00 -9.10
CA THR A 82 8.60 0.16 -9.61
C THR A 82 9.63 0.69 -8.62
N LEU A 83 9.28 0.80 -7.34
CA LEU A 83 10.14 1.42 -6.34
C LEU A 83 11.18 0.46 -5.76
N VAL A 84 10.82 -0.81 -5.61
CA VAL A 84 11.71 -1.83 -5.01
C VAL A 84 12.43 -2.67 -6.06
N GLY A 85 11.91 -2.73 -7.29
CA GLY A 85 12.50 -3.49 -8.39
C GLY A 85 12.41 -5.01 -8.21
N LYS A 86 11.41 -5.47 -7.45
CA LYS A 86 11.17 -6.89 -7.16
C LYS A 86 9.70 -7.25 -7.42
N PRO A 87 9.39 -8.53 -7.72
CA PRO A 87 8.02 -8.96 -7.88
C PRO A 87 7.18 -8.73 -6.62
N SER A 88 6.00 -8.15 -6.81
CA SER A 88 5.03 -7.95 -5.74
C SER A 88 4.36 -9.27 -5.36
N LYS A 89 4.16 -9.48 -4.05
CA LYS A 89 3.38 -10.58 -3.45
C LYS A 89 2.35 -9.94 -2.54
N VAL A 90 1.13 -9.80 -3.05
CA VAL A 90 0.07 -9.00 -2.44
C VAL A 90 -0.75 -9.84 -1.46
N ALA A 91 -0.77 -9.45 -0.19
CA ALA A 91 -1.67 -9.99 0.82
C ALA A 91 -2.83 -9.03 1.09
N MET A 92 -4.06 -9.49 0.88
CA MET A 92 -5.28 -8.79 1.26
C MET A 92 -5.57 -9.09 2.73
N LEU A 93 -5.33 -8.12 3.60
CA LEU A 93 -5.32 -8.32 5.05
C LEU A 93 -6.70 -8.29 5.68
N SER A 94 -6.87 -9.15 6.67
CA SER A 94 -8.06 -9.24 7.53
C SER A 94 -7.66 -9.78 8.91
N TYR A 95 -8.57 -9.73 9.86
CA TYR A 95 -8.43 -10.49 11.11
C TYR A 95 -8.80 -11.98 10.94
N SER A 96 -9.19 -12.40 9.73
CA SER A 96 -9.53 -13.77 9.33
C SER A 96 -8.49 -14.31 8.33
N THR A 97 -8.28 -15.62 8.33
CA THR A 97 -7.56 -16.38 7.30
C THR A 97 -8.45 -17.49 6.80
N TYR A 98 -8.79 -17.47 5.49
CA TYR A 98 -9.55 -18.51 4.80
C TYR A 98 -10.83 -18.94 5.53
N GLY A 99 -11.64 -17.96 5.94
CA GLY A 99 -12.93 -18.20 6.58
C GLY A 99 -12.84 -18.56 8.08
N SER A 100 -11.73 -18.27 8.76
CA SER A 100 -11.64 -18.46 10.22
C SER A 100 -12.62 -17.58 11.00
N ALA A 101 -13.14 -16.52 10.36
CA ALA A 101 -14.24 -15.70 10.84
C ALA A 101 -15.14 -15.26 9.68
N HIS A 102 -16.43 -15.01 9.98
CA HIS A 102 -17.43 -14.58 9.00
C HIS A 102 -18.11 -13.29 9.46
N SER A 103 -18.01 -12.24 8.66
CA SER A 103 -18.67 -10.95 8.87
C SER A 103 -18.65 -10.15 7.56
N GLU A 104 -19.40 -9.05 7.51
CA GLU A 104 -19.35 -8.11 6.38
C GLU A 104 -17.93 -7.58 6.12
N LEU A 105 -17.12 -7.44 7.18
CA LEU A 105 -15.73 -6.99 7.08
C LEU A 105 -14.83 -8.01 6.37
N THR A 106 -14.99 -9.30 6.68
CA THR A 106 -14.23 -10.38 6.02
C THR A 106 -14.72 -10.62 4.60
N GLU A 107 -16.03 -10.58 4.38
CA GLU A 107 -16.68 -10.70 3.05
C GLU A 107 -16.15 -9.62 2.08
N LYS A 108 -15.99 -8.38 2.54
CA LYS A 108 -15.41 -7.30 1.75
C LYS A 108 -14.02 -7.68 1.20
N VAL A 109 -13.15 -8.21 2.06
CA VAL A 109 -11.78 -8.57 1.67
C VAL A 109 -11.76 -9.80 0.77
N ILE A 110 -12.61 -10.79 1.03
CA ILE A 110 -12.79 -11.98 0.18
C ILE A 110 -13.22 -11.57 -1.22
N ASN A 111 -14.24 -10.71 -1.32
CA ASN A 111 -14.74 -10.21 -2.60
C ASN A 111 -13.70 -9.38 -3.34
N ALA A 112 -12.96 -8.51 -2.65
CA ALA A 112 -11.87 -7.74 -3.22
C ALA A 112 -10.75 -8.65 -3.78
N THR A 113 -10.40 -9.71 -3.04
CA THR A 113 -9.38 -10.69 -3.48
C THR A 113 -9.83 -11.42 -4.74
N LYS A 114 -11.09 -11.82 -4.81
CA LYS A 114 -11.67 -12.46 -5.99
C LYS A 114 -11.62 -11.54 -7.21
N LEU A 115 -12.09 -10.31 -7.06
CA LEU A 115 -12.05 -9.29 -8.12
C LEU A 115 -10.62 -9.03 -8.61
N LEU A 116 -9.66 -8.93 -7.68
CA LEU A 116 -8.25 -8.73 -8.02
C LEU A 116 -7.69 -9.89 -8.85
N LYS A 117 -7.96 -11.13 -8.46
CA LYS A 117 -7.54 -12.34 -9.22
C LYS A 117 -8.18 -12.42 -10.61
N GLU A 118 -9.43 -12.00 -10.75
CA GLU A 118 -10.13 -11.95 -12.04
C GLU A 118 -9.56 -10.86 -12.97
N GLN A 119 -9.27 -9.66 -12.43
CA GLN A 119 -8.75 -8.54 -13.20
C GLN A 119 -7.26 -8.66 -13.52
N MET A 120 -6.49 -9.31 -12.66
CA MET A 120 -5.04 -9.43 -12.72
C MET A 120 -4.59 -10.90 -12.57
N PRO A 121 -4.90 -11.80 -13.52
CA PRO A 121 -4.64 -13.25 -13.36
C PRO A 121 -3.16 -13.61 -13.20
N ASN A 122 -2.26 -12.73 -13.60
CA ASN A 122 -0.81 -12.94 -13.47
C ASN A 122 -0.22 -12.33 -12.17
N LEU A 123 -1.01 -11.58 -11.40
CA LEU A 123 -0.56 -11.01 -10.14
C LEU A 123 -0.54 -12.08 -9.04
N VAL A 124 0.59 -12.18 -8.37
CA VAL A 124 0.72 -13.06 -7.19
C VAL A 124 0.02 -12.38 -6.01
N CYS A 125 -1.23 -12.72 -5.80
CA CYS A 125 -2.06 -12.15 -4.72
C CYS A 125 -2.89 -13.23 -4.02
N ASP A 126 -3.22 -12.99 -2.75
CA ASP A 126 -4.09 -13.87 -1.97
C ASP A 126 -4.72 -13.15 -0.79
N GLY A 127 -5.79 -13.73 -0.25
CA GLY A 127 -6.57 -13.25 0.90
C GLY A 127 -7.94 -13.92 0.97
N GLU A 128 -8.67 -13.76 2.07
CA GLU A 128 -8.25 -12.89 3.17
C GLU A 128 -7.20 -13.61 4.03
N LEU A 129 -6.20 -12.86 4.49
CA LEU A 129 -5.12 -13.37 5.33
C LEU A 129 -4.94 -12.50 6.58
N GLN A 130 -4.72 -13.15 7.72
CA GLN A 130 -4.17 -12.44 8.90
C GLN A 130 -2.73 -12.03 8.63
N LEU A 131 -2.26 -10.97 9.26
CA LEU A 131 -0.92 -10.44 9.06
C LEU A 131 0.18 -11.47 9.36
N ASP A 132 0.05 -12.22 10.45
CA ASP A 132 1.01 -13.27 10.83
C ASP A 132 1.08 -14.37 9.76
N ALA A 133 -0.06 -14.80 9.25
CA ALA A 133 -0.12 -15.78 8.15
C ALA A 133 0.46 -15.20 6.84
N ALA A 134 0.31 -13.90 6.59
CA ALA A 134 0.82 -13.28 5.37
C ALA A 134 2.36 -13.21 5.33
N ILE A 135 3.03 -12.97 6.46
CA ILE A 135 4.47 -12.67 6.49
C ILE A 135 5.35 -13.74 7.15
N ILE A 136 4.80 -14.58 8.05
CA ILE A 136 5.59 -15.57 8.82
C ILE A 136 5.42 -16.96 8.20
N PRO A 137 6.50 -17.59 7.66
CA PRO A 137 6.41 -18.88 6.98
C PRO A 137 5.85 -20.03 7.82
N GLU A 138 6.20 -20.09 9.11
CA GLU A 138 5.72 -21.12 10.02
C GLU A 138 4.21 -21.00 10.27
N VAL A 139 3.71 -19.78 10.41
CA VAL A 139 2.26 -19.52 10.57
C VAL A 139 1.52 -19.82 9.27
N ALA A 140 2.09 -19.42 8.14
CA ALA A 140 1.54 -19.70 6.80
C ALA A 140 1.38 -21.19 6.54
N SER A 141 2.38 -21.99 6.91
CA SER A 141 2.34 -23.46 6.73
C SER A 141 1.17 -24.12 7.46
N SER A 142 0.73 -23.53 8.56
CA SER A 142 -0.43 -24.02 9.36
C SER A 142 -1.76 -23.44 8.88
N LYS A 143 -1.82 -22.11 8.65
CA LYS A 143 -3.09 -21.41 8.39
C LYS A 143 -3.46 -21.35 6.91
N ALA A 144 -2.47 -21.31 6.01
CA ALA A 144 -2.67 -21.14 4.57
C ALA A 144 -1.63 -21.88 3.72
N PRO A 145 -1.49 -23.23 3.86
CA PRO A 145 -0.39 -24.02 3.28
C PRO A 145 -0.34 -23.97 1.73
N ASN A 146 -1.49 -23.71 1.09
CA ASN A 146 -1.58 -23.69 -0.37
C ASN A 146 -1.57 -22.26 -0.95
N SER A 147 -1.35 -21.23 -0.13
CA SER A 147 -1.32 -19.85 -0.59
C SER A 147 -0.04 -19.55 -1.37
N PRO A 148 -0.15 -18.88 -2.52
CA PRO A 148 1.04 -18.43 -3.26
C PRO A 148 1.74 -17.23 -2.58
N VAL A 149 1.12 -16.62 -1.57
CA VAL A 149 1.56 -15.38 -0.91
C VAL A 149 1.91 -15.58 0.56
N ALA A 150 1.14 -16.41 1.28
CA ALA A 150 1.31 -16.58 2.72
C ALA A 150 2.76 -16.92 3.09
N GLY A 151 3.26 -16.31 4.16
CA GLY A 151 4.63 -16.44 4.66
C GLY A 151 5.71 -15.67 3.87
N LYS A 152 5.33 -14.93 2.82
CA LYS A 152 6.29 -14.22 1.96
C LYS A 152 5.73 -12.94 1.33
N ALA A 153 4.63 -12.41 1.86
CA ALA A 153 4.04 -11.16 1.39
C ALA A 153 5.00 -9.98 1.58
N ASN A 154 5.04 -9.09 0.60
CA ASN A 154 5.81 -7.84 0.64
C ASN A 154 4.96 -6.61 0.32
N THR A 155 3.72 -6.81 -0.10
CA THR A 155 2.72 -5.77 -0.34
C THR A 155 1.49 -6.11 0.48
N LEU A 156 1.20 -5.29 1.49
CA LEU A 156 0.16 -5.51 2.48
C LEU A 156 -0.98 -4.54 2.27
N ILE A 157 -2.18 -5.05 1.96
CA ILE A 157 -3.36 -4.24 1.71
C ILE A 157 -4.29 -4.31 2.91
N PHE A 158 -4.48 -3.16 3.55
CA PHE A 158 -5.30 -3.01 4.75
C PHE A 158 -6.78 -2.83 4.39
N PRO A 159 -7.70 -3.40 5.17
CA PRO A 159 -9.13 -3.39 4.84
C PRO A 159 -9.78 -1.99 4.94
N ASP A 160 -9.19 -1.10 5.71
CA ASP A 160 -9.63 0.28 5.91
C ASP A 160 -8.50 1.16 6.46
N LEU A 161 -8.76 2.48 6.49
CA LEU A 161 -7.77 3.46 6.93
C LEU A 161 -7.41 3.33 8.42
N ASN A 162 -8.32 2.89 9.28
CA ASN A 162 -8.00 2.68 10.70
C ASN A 162 -6.92 1.62 10.85
N ALA A 163 -7.12 0.46 10.21
CA ALA A 163 -6.14 -0.62 10.24
C ALA A 163 -4.80 -0.21 9.64
N GLY A 164 -4.81 0.42 8.45
CA GLY A 164 -3.60 0.86 7.76
C GLY A 164 -2.84 1.96 8.50
N ASN A 165 -3.54 3.00 8.94
CA ASN A 165 -2.93 4.15 9.62
C ASN A 165 -2.37 3.80 11.01
N ILE A 166 -3.10 2.99 11.78
CA ILE A 166 -2.61 2.49 13.07
C ILE A 166 -1.44 1.53 12.81
N GLY A 167 -1.57 0.63 11.84
CA GLY A 167 -0.56 -0.38 11.53
C GLY A 167 0.79 0.22 11.16
N TYR A 168 0.85 1.16 10.20
CA TYR A 168 2.14 1.74 9.82
C TYR A 168 2.79 2.52 10.96
N LYS A 169 2.00 3.25 11.77
CA LYS A 169 2.52 4.00 12.92
C LYS A 169 3.07 3.09 14.01
N LEU A 170 2.40 1.96 14.27
CA LEU A 170 2.90 0.96 15.21
C LEU A 170 4.27 0.43 14.77
N VAL A 171 4.39 0.05 13.51
CA VAL A 171 5.66 -0.44 12.95
C VAL A 171 6.73 0.66 12.98
N GLN A 172 6.40 1.86 12.51
CA GLN A 172 7.32 3.00 12.52
C GLN A 172 7.86 3.28 13.93
N ARG A 173 7.00 3.35 14.93
CA ARG A 173 7.42 3.77 16.29
C ARG A 173 8.02 2.63 17.11
N LEU A 174 7.44 1.43 17.08
CA LEU A 174 7.88 0.31 17.90
C LEU A 174 9.06 -0.43 17.29
N ALA A 175 9.07 -0.65 15.98
CA ALA A 175 10.15 -1.31 15.26
C ALA A 175 11.23 -0.34 14.75
N LYS A 176 11.09 0.98 15.01
CA LYS A 176 11.99 2.04 14.50
C LYS A 176 12.14 1.99 12.97
N ALA A 177 11.07 1.62 12.29
CA ALA A 177 11.06 1.57 10.84
C ALA A 177 11.01 2.97 10.24
N GLU A 178 11.65 3.14 9.09
CA GLU A 178 11.42 4.28 8.22
C GLU A 178 10.08 4.10 7.52
N ALA A 179 9.31 5.17 7.39
CA ALA A 179 7.98 5.17 6.78
C ALA A 179 7.88 6.32 5.79
N TYR A 180 8.19 6.06 4.54
CA TYR A 180 8.11 7.04 3.47
C TYR A 180 6.69 7.14 2.94
N GLY A 181 6.04 8.28 3.18
CA GLY A 181 4.66 8.51 2.77
C GLY A 181 3.95 9.61 3.59
N PRO A 182 2.64 9.84 3.30
CA PRO A 182 1.84 9.09 2.32
C PRO A 182 2.22 9.41 0.87
N LEU A 183 2.50 8.37 0.09
CA LEU A 183 2.80 8.46 -1.33
C LEU A 183 1.53 8.23 -2.13
N CYS A 184 1.21 9.13 -3.07
CA CYS A 184 0.01 9.00 -3.87
C CYS A 184 0.23 8.10 -5.08
N GLN A 185 -0.79 7.32 -5.40
CA GLN A 185 -0.86 6.47 -6.58
C GLN A 185 -2.19 6.65 -7.29
N GLY A 186 -2.19 6.48 -8.61
CA GLY A 186 -3.38 6.67 -9.42
C GLY A 186 -3.62 8.11 -9.87
N VAL A 187 -2.75 9.06 -9.57
CA VAL A 187 -2.75 10.43 -10.11
C VAL A 187 -2.00 10.44 -11.44
N ALA A 188 -2.42 11.29 -12.38
CA ALA A 188 -1.82 11.35 -13.73
C ALA A 188 -0.36 11.83 -13.75
N LYS A 189 0.11 12.49 -12.69
CA LYS A 189 1.49 12.92 -12.46
C LYS A 189 1.85 12.72 -11.00
N PRO A 190 3.13 12.49 -10.66
CA PRO A 190 3.54 12.28 -9.27
C PRO A 190 3.25 13.49 -8.38
N VAL A 191 2.44 13.27 -7.36
CA VAL A 191 2.16 14.24 -6.30
C VAL A 191 2.18 13.51 -4.99
N ASN A 192 3.06 13.90 -4.08
CA ASN A 192 3.20 13.27 -2.78
C ASN A 192 3.02 14.27 -1.65
N ASP A 193 2.34 13.81 -0.59
CA ASP A 193 2.08 14.58 0.62
C ASP A 193 3.13 14.26 1.69
N LEU A 194 3.46 15.24 2.49
CA LEU A 194 4.35 15.09 3.63
C LEU A 194 3.55 15.12 4.92
N SER A 195 3.79 14.15 5.79
CA SER A 195 3.22 14.14 7.15
C SER A 195 3.62 15.41 7.90
N ARG A 196 2.73 15.93 8.75
CA ARG A 196 3.04 17.05 9.67
C ARG A 196 4.11 16.72 10.70
N GLY A 197 4.45 15.45 10.86
CA GLY A 197 5.54 14.99 11.73
C GLY A 197 6.75 14.45 10.97
N CYS A 198 6.92 14.83 9.68
CA CYS A 198 8.06 14.37 8.88
C CYS A 198 9.37 15.03 9.33
N SER A 199 10.45 14.26 9.21
CA SER A 199 11.82 14.71 9.39
C SER A 199 12.39 15.26 8.06
N SER A 200 13.59 15.82 8.09
CA SER A 200 14.33 16.20 6.88
C SER A 200 14.65 14.98 6.01
N GLU A 201 14.96 13.87 6.63
CA GLU A 201 15.26 12.59 5.97
C GLU A 201 14.03 12.05 5.24
N ASP A 202 12.84 12.14 5.86
CA ASP A 202 11.58 11.77 5.22
C ASP A 202 11.33 12.61 3.96
N ILE A 203 11.61 13.92 4.01
CA ILE A 203 11.46 14.81 2.86
C ILE A 203 12.40 14.39 1.72
N VAL A 204 13.67 14.12 2.02
CA VAL A 204 14.64 13.65 1.03
C VAL A 204 14.17 12.34 0.38
N GLY A 205 13.71 11.39 1.19
CA GLY A 205 13.20 10.11 0.71
C GLY A 205 11.97 10.26 -0.19
N VAL A 206 10.99 11.07 0.21
CA VAL A 206 9.78 11.33 -0.59
C VAL A 206 10.11 12.04 -1.90
N VAL A 207 11.06 12.99 -1.90
CA VAL A 207 11.53 13.65 -3.14
C VAL A 207 12.19 12.64 -4.07
N ALA A 208 13.08 11.79 -3.55
CA ALA A 208 13.74 10.76 -4.35
C ALA A 208 12.71 9.78 -4.97
N ILE A 209 11.72 9.33 -4.19
CA ILE A 209 10.63 8.49 -4.67
C ILE A 209 9.82 9.21 -5.75
N THR A 210 9.50 10.49 -5.57
CA THR A 210 8.77 11.30 -6.57
C THR A 210 9.52 11.38 -7.89
N CYS A 211 10.86 11.52 -7.85
CA CYS A 211 11.69 11.47 -9.04
C CYS A 211 11.61 10.09 -9.75
N VAL A 212 11.68 9.00 -8.99
CA VAL A 212 11.53 7.64 -9.56
C VAL A 212 10.15 7.43 -10.17
N GLN A 213 9.08 7.90 -9.50
CA GLN A 213 7.73 7.86 -10.05
C GLN A 213 7.65 8.62 -11.39
N ALA A 214 8.21 9.84 -11.46
CA ALA A 214 8.22 10.65 -12.68
C ALA A 214 8.98 9.98 -13.83
N GLN A 215 10.13 9.36 -13.55
CA GLN A 215 10.93 8.63 -14.54
C GLN A 215 10.21 7.40 -15.11
N ASN A 216 9.34 6.76 -14.32
CA ASN A 216 8.61 5.55 -14.72
C ASN A 216 7.16 5.82 -15.17
N GLY A 217 6.73 7.07 -15.21
CA GLY A 217 5.40 7.46 -15.69
C GLY A 217 4.26 6.98 -14.77
N ILE A 218 4.48 6.95 -13.49
CA ILE A 218 3.50 6.59 -12.44
C ILE A 218 3.25 7.75 -11.52
#